data_0287085ae74ddf86c7f08766e566bc45
#
_entry.id   0287085ae74ddf86c7f08766e566bc45
#
_cell.length_a   1.000
_cell.length_b   1.000
_cell.length_c   1.000
_cell.angle_alpha   90.00
_cell.angle_beta   90.00
_cell.angle_gamma   90.00
#
_symmetry.space_group_name_H-M   'P 1'
#
loop_
_entity.id
_entity.type
_entity.pdbx_description
1 polymer ?
#
loop_
_entity_poly.entity_id
_entity_poly.type
_entity_poly.pdbx_seq_one_letter_code
_entity_poly.pdbx_strand_id
1 'polypeptide(L)'
;SALTESFHGELLEHPQYSRPDVWHGKKVPEVLLSGNQKHIDAWKKEQSILRTKERRPDLYARYVRLQECRQLLMKQKLLHIDMIELINRGRAQLLYFGQGQILLKDMEYEIYFHACVDPSRLPDIRTWTLPVEKIPLAVLHQEEMIPYFQKRYGLNQECECYQAVYTRHEKLPVRGLYRPDLTREDGLSMRRLQREDFPQVISFYHGCCDEDYLRSRIQDGMLVGAFYDEKLAGFIGQHCEGSIGMLMVAPKFQRRHIAMTLETYAANCMLEQGKIPFAQIITDNEKSKRLQEKEGFCLSRDKIFWMCEK
;
A
#
# COMPACT_ATOMS: atom_id res chain seq x y z
N SER A 1 -7.66 2.76 18.61
CA SER A 1 -7.97 2.17 17.30
C SER A 1 -7.27 0.84 17.19
N ALA A 2 -7.95 -0.18 16.66
CA ALA A 2 -7.44 -1.55 16.55
C ALA A 2 -6.08 -1.64 15.82
N LEU A 3 -5.75 -0.67 14.97
CA LEU A 3 -4.49 -0.57 14.24
C LEU A 3 -3.25 -0.27 15.10
N THR A 4 -3.43 0.06 16.39
CA THR A 4 -2.34 0.40 17.31
C THR A 4 -2.27 -0.52 18.53
N GLU A 5 -3.04 -1.60 18.53
CA GLU A 5 -3.04 -2.56 19.63
C GLU A 5 -1.78 -3.42 19.64
N SER A 6 -1.45 -3.96 20.83
CA SER A 6 -0.29 -4.84 21.03
C SER A 6 -0.31 -6.00 20.04
N PHE A 7 0.86 -6.31 19.45
CA PHE A 7 1.12 -7.33 18.43
C PHE A 7 0.87 -6.93 16.97
N HIS A 8 0.50 -5.69 16.68
CA HIS A 8 0.48 -5.24 15.28
C HIS A 8 1.92 -4.99 14.80
N GLY A 9 2.35 -5.65 13.74
CA GLY A 9 3.68 -5.45 13.14
C GLY A 9 4.88 -5.92 13.96
N GLU A 10 4.76 -6.99 14.76
CA GLU A 10 5.84 -7.57 15.58
C GLU A 10 6.35 -6.67 16.73
N LEU A 11 5.67 -5.55 17.02
CA LEU A 11 6.04 -4.66 18.11
C LEU A 11 4.93 -4.59 19.17
N LEU A 12 5.32 -4.53 20.44
CA LEU A 12 4.42 -4.21 21.54
C LEU A 12 3.99 -2.75 21.45
N GLU A 13 2.79 -2.46 21.93
CA GLU A 13 2.28 -1.11 22.03
C GLU A 13 3.19 -0.23 22.90
N HIS A 14 3.36 1.04 22.51
CA HIS A 14 4.08 2.03 23.32
C HIS A 14 3.35 2.28 24.66
N PRO A 15 4.04 2.82 25.69
CA PRO A 15 3.42 3.19 26.95
C PRO A 15 2.28 4.20 26.73
N GLN A 16 1.12 3.92 27.31
CA GLN A 16 -0.02 4.83 27.32
C GLN A 16 0.06 5.73 28.56
N TYR A 17 -0.31 6.99 28.39
CA TYR A 17 -0.35 8.01 29.44
C TYR A 17 -1.76 8.59 29.53
N SER A 18 -2.25 8.76 30.79
CA SER A 18 -3.51 9.41 31.08
C SER A 18 -3.29 10.68 31.90
N ARG A 19 -4.28 11.54 31.99
CA ARG A 19 -4.24 12.69 32.89
C ARG A 19 -4.27 12.25 34.36
N PRO A 20 -3.68 13.04 35.29
CA PRO A 20 -2.99 14.31 35.09
C PRO A 20 -1.56 14.16 34.52
N ASP A 21 -0.97 15.26 34.01
CA ASP A 21 0.35 15.28 33.39
C ASP A 21 1.48 14.89 34.35
N VAL A 22 1.22 14.95 35.65
CA VAL A 22 2.11 14.47 36.72
C VAL A 22 1.32 13.60 37.70
N TRP A 23 1.78 12.35 37.85
CA TRP A 23 1.16 11.40 38.78
C TRP A 23 2.23 10.73 39.65
N HIS A 24 2.16 10.88 40.96
CA HIS A 24 3.17 10.34 41.91
C HIS A 24 4.62 10.63 41.52
N GLY A 25 4.90 11.90 41.12
CA GLY A 25 6.24 12.35 40.68
C GLY A 25 6.68 11.89 39.28
N LYS A 26 5.89 11.06 38.58
CA LYS A 26 6.14 10.68 37.20
C LYS A 26 5.45 11.65 36.26
N LYS A 27 6.23 12.23 35.32
CA LYS A 27 5.72 13.17 34.31
C LYS A 27 5.40 12.47 33.00
N VAL A 28 4.37 12.94 32.32
CA VAL A 28 4.14 12.59 30.90
C VAL A 28 5.33 13.15 30.09
N PRO A 29 5.91 12.39 29.17
CA PRO A 29 6.99 12.87 28.29
C PRO A 29 6.58 14.14 27.54
N GLU A 30 7.43 15.16 27.56
CA GLU A 30 7.15 16.47 26.94
C GLU A 30 6.81 16.38 25.46
N VAL A 31 7.42 15.41 24.73
CA VAL A 31 7.13 15.17 23.32
C VAL A 31 5.64 14.86 23.06
N LEU A 32 4.95 14.17 23.99
CA LEU A 32 3.53 13.87 23.87
C LEU A 32 2.63 15.10 24.09
N LEU A 33 3.15 16.14 24.75
CA LEU A 33 2.46 17.41 25.01
C LEU A 33 2.80 18.47 23.95
N SER A 34 3.75 18.22 23.07
CA SER A 34 4.27 19.19 22.09
C SER A 34 3.30 19.57 20.99
N GLY A 35 2.25 18.77 20.74
CA GLY A 35 1.35 18.94 19.60
C GLY A 35 2.00 18.62 18.23
N ASN A 36 3.30 18.30 18.18
CA ASN A 36 3.99 17.92 16.95
C ASN A 36 3.80 16.43 16.65
N GLN A 37 2.81 16.12 15.82
CA GLN A 37 2.41 14.73 15.52
C GLN A 37 3.59 13.89 15.00
N LYS A 38 4.46 14.45 14.17
CA LYS A 38 5.64 13.74 13.63
C LYS A 38 6.61 13.30 14.74
N HIS A 39 6.88 14.16 15.71
CA HIS A 39 7.73 13.83 16.84
C HIS A 39 7.06 12.84 17.80
N ILE A 40 5.74 12.98 17.99
CA ILE A 40 4.94 12.06 18.80
C ILE A 40 4.99 10.65 18.21
N ASP A 41 4.80 10.51 16.90
CA ASP A 41 4.79 9.21 16.21
C ASP A 41 6.19 8.56 16.21
N ALA A 42 7.23 9.35 16.02
CA ALA A 42 8.62 8.87 16.11
C ALA A 42 8.92 8.35 17.53
N TRP A 43 8.55 9.10 18.56
CA TRP A 43 8.72 8.70 19.96
C TRP A 43 7.93 7.43 20.30
N LYS A 44 6.67 7.34 19.89
CA LYS A 44 5.83 6.14 20.08
C LYS A 44 6.47 4.91 19.48
N LYS A 45 6.98 5.02 18.24
CA LYS A 45 7.67 3.92 17.57
C LYS A 45 8.94 3.50 18.31
N GLU A 46 9.76 4.45 18.76
CA GLU A 46 10.95 4.17 19.55
C GLU A 46 10.61 3.44 20.85
N GLN A 47 9.62 3.91 21.59
CA GLN A 47 9.17 3.26 22.82
C GLN A 47 8.62 1.85 22.59
N SER A 48 7.91 1.61 21.49
CA SER A 48 7.45 0.29 21.08
C SER A 48 8.63 -0.65 20.85
N ILE A 49 9.67 -0.20 20.14
CA ILE A 49 10.89 -0.98 19.88
C ILE A 49 11.62 -1.32 21.19
N LEU A 50 11.86 -0.33 22.06
CA LEU A 50 12.53 -0.53 23.35
C LEU A 50 11.76 -1.51 24.23
N ARG A 51 10.45 -1.31 24.37
CA ARG A 51 9.58 -2.18 25.16
C ARG A 51 9.53 -3.62 24.62
N THR A 52 9.51 -3.77 23.29
CA THR A 52 9.53 -5.09 22.65
C THR A 52 10.86 -5.78 22.92
N LYS A 53 11.98 -5.07 22.76
CA LYS A 53 13.31 -5.60 23.03
C LYS A 53 13.46 -6.12 24.46
N GLU A 54 12.90 -5.38 25.42
CA GLU A 54 12.97 -5.71 26.84
C GLU A 54 12.05 -6.88 27.22
N ARG A 55 10.79 -6.86 26.75
CA ARG A 55 9.74 -7.76 27.25
C ARG A 55 9.48 -8.96 26.36
N ARG A 56 9.76 -8.83 25.06
CA ARG A 56 9.53 -9.88 24.05
C ARG A 56 10.70 -9.94 23.08
N PRO A 57 11.87 -10.45 23.56
CA PRO A 57 13.07 -10.61 22.69
C PRO A 57 12.79 -11.45 21.44
N ASP A 58 11.85 -12.39 21.51
CA ASP A 58 11.39 -13.21 20.38
C ASP A 58 10.74 -12.36 19.27
N LEU A 59 9.84 -11.44 19.63
CA LEU A 59 9.21 -10.51 18.67
C LEU A 59 10.24 -9.49 18.15
N TYR A 60 11.11 -9.01 19.04
CA TYR A 60 12.18 -8.10 18.63
C TYR A 60 13.12 -8.72 17.60
N ALA A 61 13.48 -10.00 17.77
CA ALA A 61 14.29 -10.72 16.78
C ALA A 61 13.57 -10.81 15.42
N ARG A 62 12.26 -11.07 15.40
CA ARG A 62 11.46 -11.06 14.17
C ARG A 62 11.42 -9.67 13.53
N TYR A 63 11.21 -8.63 14.34
CA TYR A 63 11.23 -7.24 13.87
C TYR A 63 12.58 -6.90 13.21
N VAL A 64 13.71 -7.26 13.84
CA VAL A 64 15.04 -7.02 13.27
C VAL A 64 15.20 -7.72 11.92
N ARG A 65 14.83 -9.00 11.83
CA ARG A 65 14.88 -9.76 10.56
C ARG A 65 14.00 -9.11 9.47
N LEU A 66 12.83 -8.58 9.84
CA LEU A 66 11.95 -7.89 8.91
C LEU A 66 12.60 -6.58 8.41
N GLN A 67 13.33 -5.84 9.27
CA GLN A 67 14.08 -4.66 8.86
C GLN A 67 15.28 -5.03 7.94
N GLU A 68 15.94 -6.16 8.16
CA GLU A 68 16.96 -6.68 7.25
C GLU A 68 16.38 -6.99 5.86
N CYS A 69 15.23 -7.66 5.80
CA CYS A 69 14.51 -7.88 4.54
C CYS A 69 14.20 -6.55 3.84
N ARG A 70 13.68 -5.56 4.59
CA ARG A 70 13.40 -4.24 4.05
C ARG A 70 14.62 -3.57 3.44
N GLN A 71 15.79 -3.64 4.09
CA GLN A 71 17.03 -3.07 3.56
C GLN A 71 17.46 -3.74 2.26
N LEU A 72 17.28 -5.06 2.13
CA LEU A 72 17.58 -5.78 0.90
C LEU A 72 16.61 -5.40 -0.23
N LEU A 73 15.32 -5.33 0.06
CA LEU A 73 14.28 -4.91 -0.90
C LEU A 73 14.52 -3.46 -1.40
N MET A 74 15.04 -2.58 -0.55
CA MET A 74 15.37 -1.20 -0.91
C MET A 74 16.46 -1.07 -2.00
N LYS A 75 17.26 -2.11 -2.25
CA LYS A 75 18.25 -2.12 -3.34
C LYS A 75 17.59 -2.05 -4.71
N GLN A 76 16.37 -2.56 -4.84
CA GLN A 76 15.51 -2.47 -6.03
C GLN A 76 14.15 -1.86 -5.64
N LYS A 77 14.18 -0.66 -5.03
CA LYS A 77 13.02 0.00 -4.42
C LYS A 77 11.81 0.06 -5.34
N LEU A 78 12.01 0.35 -6.62
CA LEU A 78 10.88 0.47 -7.55
C LEU A 78 10.15 -0.86 -7.71
N LEU A 79 10.88 -1.96 -7.87
CA LEU A 79 10.29 -3.28 -8.06
C LEU A 79 9.58 -3.80 -6.81
N HIS A 80 10.17 -3.55 -5.63
CA HIS A 80 9.70 -4.11 -4.36
C HIS A 80 8.91 -3.14 -3.49
N ILE A 81 8.34 -2.08 -4.08
CA ILE A 81 7.69 -1.01 -3.32
C ILE A 81 6.49 -1.51 -2.48
N ASP A 82 5.71 -2.43 -3.01
CA ASP A 82 4.58 -3.07 -2.33
C ASP A 82 5.00 -3.79 -1.05
N MET A 83 6.08 -4.61 -1.13
CA MET A 83 6.66 -5.29 0.03
C MET A 83 7.26 -4.30 1.04
N ILE A 84 7.94 -3.26 0.55
CA ILE A 84 8.52 -2.20 1.40
C ILE A 84 7.41 -1.45 2.14
N GLU A 85 6.34 -1.07 1.45
CA GLU A 85 5.20 -0.39 2.07
C GLU A 85 4.41 -1.31 3.01
N LEU A 86 4.30 -2.59 2.69
CA LEU A 86 3.71 -3.58 3.59
C LEU A 86 4.47 -3.64 4.93
N ILE A 87 5.81 -3.64 4.89
CA ILE A 87 6.66 -3.60 6.08
C ILE A 87 6.51 -2.24 6.81
N ASN A 88 6.56 -1.13 6.08
CA ASN A 88 6.43 0.21 6.66
C ASN A 88 5.10 0.41 7.41
N ARG A 89 4.02 -0.20 6.93
CA ARG A 89 2.69 -0.16 7.54
C ARG A 89 2.53 -1.12 8.72
N GLY A 90 3.54 -1.96 9.02
CA GLY A 90 3.48 -2.93 10.10
C GLY A 90 2.53 -4.11 9.84
N ARG A 91 2.17 -4.37 8.59
CA ARG A 91 1.24 -5.45 8.20
C ARG A 91 1.94 -6.71 7.71
N ALA A 92 3.27 -6.65 7.51
CA ALA A 92 4.04 -7.75 7.01
C ALA A 92 4.31 -8.81 8.09
N GLN A 93 3.96 -10.05 7.81
CA GLN A 93 4.46 -11.22 8.51
C GLN A 93 5.56 -11.86 7.66
N LEU A 94 6.75 -12.05 8.25
CA LEU A 94 7.85 -12.73 7.59
C LEU A 94 7.67 -14.24 7.72
N LEU A 95 7.42 -14.91 6.60
CA LEU A 95 7.24 -16.36 6.54
C LEU A 95 8.51 -17.10 6.14
N TYR A 96 9.31 -16.50 5.27
CA TYR A 96 10.59 -17.07 4.84
C TYR A 96 11.60 -15.98 4.53
N PHE A 97 12.84 -16.18 4.98
CA PHE A 97 14.00 -15.38 4.62
C PHE A 97 15.25 -16.25 4.60
N GLY A 98 15.75 -16.55 3.44
CA GLY A 98 16.95 -17.38 3.23
C GLY A 98 17.28 -17.57 1.76
N GLN A 99 18.53 -17.86 1.46
CA GLN A 99 19.02 -18.14 0.09
C GLN A 99 18.65 -17.05 -0.94
N GLY A 100 18.64 -15.78 -0.51
CA GLY A 100 18.23 -14.66 -1.37
C GLY A 100 16.73 -14.54 -1.62
N GLN A 101 15.90 -15.38 -0.99
CA GLN A 101 14.44 -15.36 -1.13
C GLN A 101 13.77 -14.73 0.09
N ILE A 102 12.73 -13.96 -0.13
CA ILE A 102 11.87 -13.36 0.89
C ILE A 102 10.42 -13.73 0.58
N LEU A 103 9.69 -14.26 1.57
CA LEU A 103 8.24 -14.42 1.51
C LEU A 103 7.60 -13.65 2.65
N LEU A 104 6.76 -12.69 2.31
CA LEU A 104 5.92 -11.94 3.24
C LEU A 104 4.46 -12.32 3.06
N LYS A 105 3.70 -12.29 4.15
CA LYS A 105 2.23 -12.35 4.14
C LYS A 105 1.69 -11.02 4.64
N ASP A 106 0.71 -10.45 3.94
CA ASP A 106 -0.13 -9.39 4.47
C ASP A 106 -1.11 -10.00 5.48
N MET A 107 -1.03 -9.56 6.74
CA MET A 107 -1.84 -10.11 7.82
C MET A 107 -3.32 -9.70 7.75
N GLU A 108 -3.65 -8.65 6.98
CA GLU A 108 -5.02 -8.13 6.87
C GLU A 108 -5.80 -8.76 5.72
N TYR A 109 -5.14 -8.94 4.55
CA TYR A 109 -5.81 -9.39 3.32
C TYR A 109 -5.32 -10.75 2.80
N GLU A 110 -4.44 -11.42 3.54
CA GLU A 110 -3.91 -12.74 3.18
C GLU A 110 -3.21 -12.81 1.81
N ILE A 111 -2.64 -11.70 1.36
CA ILE A 111 -1.84 -11.65 0.14
C ILE A 111 -0.41 -12.05 0.48
N TYR A 112 0.17 -12.91 -0.33
CA TYR A 112 1.55 -13.38 -0.18
C TYR A 112 2.45 -12.70 -1.20
N PHE A 113 3.57 -12.14 -0.78
CA PHE A 113 4.53 -11.45 -1.63
C PHE A 113 5.86 -12.19 -1.63
N HIS A 114 6.30 -12.63 -2.79
CA HIS A 114 7.56 -13.32 -2.95
C HIS A 114 8.54 -12.50 -3.78
N ALA A 115 9.77 -12.35 -3.29
CA ALA A 115 10.87 -11.71 -3.98
C ALA A 115 12.18 -12.49 -3.87
N CYS A 116 12.91 -12.59 -4.98
CA CYS A 116 14.31 -12.97 -4.98
C CYS A 116 15.17 -11.70 -5.03
N VAL A 117 15.85 -11.39 -3.93
CA VAL A 117 16.69 -10.18 -3.81
C VAL A 117 18.11 -10.37 -4.34
N ASP A 118 18.45 -11.59 -4.73
CA ASP A 118 19.70 -11.96 -5.39
C ASP A 118 19.39 -12.89 -6.58
N PRO A 119 19.23 -12.35 -7.79
CA PRO A 119 18.89 -13.13 -8.98
C PRO A 119 19.89 -14.26 -9.31
N SER A 120 21.14 -14.15 -8.84
CA SER A 120 22.14 -15.24 -8.98
C SER A 120 21.83 -16.45 -8.13
N ARG A 121 20.90 -16.33 -7.19
CA ARG A 121 20.47 -17.37 -6.23
C ARG A 121 19.03 -17.79 -6.43
N LEU A 122 18.55 -17.75 -7.68
CA LEU A 122 17.26 -18.37 -7.98
C LEU A 122 17.33 -19.86 -7.56
N PRO A 123 16.38 -20.33 -6.75
CA PRO A 123 16.44 -21.70 -6.24
C PRO A 123 16.16 -22.70 -7.35
N ASP A 124 16.74 -23.91 -7.22
CA ASP A 124 16.24 -25.04 -8.01
C ASP A 124 14.83 -25.37 -7.55
N ILE A 125 13.84 -24.92 -8.31
CA ILE A 125 12.40 -25.08 -8.01
C ILE A 125 11.94 -26.53 -7.87
N ARG A 126 12.79 -27.51 -8.23
CA ARG A 126 12.50 -28.95 -8.06
C ARG A 126 12.77 -29.43 -6.66
N THR A 127 13.70 -28.80 -5.95
CA THR A 127 14.16 -29.23 -4.63
C THR A 127 13.85 -28.19 -3.53
N TRP A 128 13.68 -26.93 -3.91
CA TRP A 128 13.37 -25.84 -2.99
C TRP A 128 11.90 -25.85 -2.58
N THR A 129 11.63 -25.60 -1.31
CA THR A 129 10.28 -25.54 -0.78
C THR A 129 10.09 -24.36 0.18
N LEU A 130 8.93 -23.72 0.11
CA LEU A 130 8.51 -22.74 1.11
C LEU A 130 7.80 -23.43 2.27
N PRO A 131 7.99 -22.95 3.52
CA PRO A 131 7.35 -23.51 4.71
C PRO A 131 5.88 -23.06 4.86
N VAL A 132 5.13 -23.09 3.76
CA VAL A 132 3.72 -22.68 3.70
C VAL A 132 2.96 -23.73 2.91
N GLU A 133 1.84 -24.21 3.47
CA GLU A 133 1.05 -25.27 2.86
C GLU A 133 0.10 -24.75 1.78
N LYS A 134 -0.52 -23.60 2.03
CA LYS A 134 -1.50 -23.00 1.14
C LYS A 134 -1.23 -21.50 0.90
N ILE A 135 -1.30 -21.08 -0.34
CA ILE A 135 -1.23 -19.68 -0.78
C ILE A 135 -2.37 -19.46 -1.77
N PRO A 136 -3.42 -18.71 -1.40
CA PRO A 136 -4.56 -18.48 -2.29
C PRO A 136 -4.31 -17.34 -3.30
N LEU A 137 -3.50 -16.34 -2.92
CA LEU A 137 -3.21 -15.15 -3.71
C LEU A 137 -1.76 -14.73 -3.48
N ALA A 138 -1.00 -14.60 -4.55
CA ALA A 138 0.41 -14.22 -4.47
C ALA A 138 0.78 -13.12 -5.47
N VAL A 139 1.77 -12.30 -5.08
CA VAL A 139 2.48 -11.37 -5.96
C VAL A 139 3.92 -11.83 -6.07
N LEU A 140 4.37 -12.15 -7.27
CA LEU A 140 5.73 -12.60 -7.55
C LEU A 140 6.50 -11.48 -8.23
N HIS A 141 7.74 -11.27 -7.78
CA HIS A 141 8.61 -10.23 -8.32
C HIS A 141 9.64 -10.79 -9.32
N GLN A 142 9.59 -12.09 -9.62
CA GLN A 142 10.40 -12.76 -10.65
C GLN A 142 9.55 -13.76 -11.42
N GLU A 143 9.62 -13.69 -12.75
CA GLU A 143 8.88 -14.56 -13.68
C GLU A 143 9.29 -16.04 -13.51
N GLU A 144 10.53 -16.30 -13.20
CA GLU A 144 11.09 -17.65 -13.04
C GLU A 144 10.45 -18.43 -11.88
N MET A 145 9.76 -17.73 -10.97
CA MET A 145 9.06 -18.36 -9.85
C MET A 145 7.63 -18.78 -10.19
N ILE A 146 7.06 -18.32 -11.31
CA ILE A 146 5.70 -18.67 -11.75
C ILE A 146 5.48 -20.19 -11.81
N PRO A 147 6.36 -20.99 -12.46
CA PRO A 147 6.16 -22.45 -12.55
C PRO A 147 6.14 -23.15 -11.19
N TYR A 148 6.91 -22.63 -10.21
CA TYR A 148 6.90 -23.16 -8.85
C TYR A 148 5.55 -22.93 -8.17
N PHE A 149 5.03 -21.69 -8.22
CA PHE A 149 3.77 -21.34 -7.59
C PHE A 149 2.57 -22.03 -8.27
N GLN A 150 2.61 -22.17 -9.59
CA GLN A 150 1.61 -22.96 -10.34
C GLN A 150 1.60 -24.42 -9.87
N LYS A 151 2.74 -25.08 -9.86
CA LYS A 151 2.84 -26.51 -9.53
C LYS A 151 2.57 -26.79 -8.05
N ARG A 152 3.07 -25.93 -7.15
CA ARG A 152 3.03 -26.19 -5.69
C ARG A 152 1.70 -25.76 -5.07
N TYR A 153 1.11 -24.67 -5.54
CA TYR A 153 -0.09 -24.06 -4.95
C TYR A 153 -1.30 -24.02 -5.88
N GLY A 154 -1.17 -24.44 -7.14
CA GLY A 154 -2.27 -24.44 -8.09
C GLY A 154 -2.67 -23.04 -8.59
N LEU A 155 -1.80 -22.06 -8.42
CA LEU A 155 -2.11 -20.68 -8.81
C LEU A 155 -2.00 -20.48 -10.32
N ASN A 156 -2.85 -19.61 -10.85
CA ASN A 156 -2.80 -19.16 -12.24
C ASN A 156 -2.40 -17.70 -12.29
N GLN A 157 -1.67 -17.30 -13.34
CA GLN A 157 -1.34 -15.91 -13.56
C GLN A 157 -2.60 -15.15 -13.97
N GLU A 158 -2.96 -14.11 -13.19
CA GLU A 158 -4.09 -13.23 -13.45
C GLU A 158 -3.69 -12.04 -14.28
N CYS A 159 -2.64 -11.33 -13.87
CA CYS A 159 -2.11 -10.21 -14.62
C CYS A 159 -0.63 -9.98 -14.31
N GLU A 160 0.02 -9.19 -15.18
CA GLU A 160 1.37 -8.68 -14.99
C GLU A 160 1.37 -7.16 -14.99
N CYS A 161 2.14 -6.57 -14.07
CA CYS A 161 2.15 -5.13 -13.86
C CYS A 161 3.57 -4.56 -13.75
N TYR A 162 3.74 -3.31 -14.14
CA TYR A 162 4.86 -2.49 -13.68
C TYR A 162 4.48 -1.78 -12.39
N GLN A 163 5.44 -1.64 -11.49
CA GLN A 163 5.31 -0.75 -10.33
C GLN A 163 5.63 0.68 -10.78
N ALA A 164 4.76 1.62 -10.45
CA ALA A 164 4.99 3.05 -10.63
C ALA A 164 5.13 3.69 -9.25
N VAL A 165 6.24 4.36 -8.98
CA VAL A 165 6.59 4.86 -7.64
C VAL A 165 6.90 6.35 -7.69
N TYR A 166 6.24 7.13 -6.86
CA TYR A 166 6.62 8.51 -6.63
C TYR A 166 7.73 8.55 -5.58
N THR A 167 8.94 8.86 -6.03
CA THR A 167 10.17 8.74 -5.21
C THR A 167 10.54 10.01 -4.45
N ARG A 168 9.85 11.11 -4.71
CA ARG A 168 10.08 12.41 -4.06
C ARG A 168 9.30 12.49 -2.74
N HIS A 169 9.72 13.42 -1.88
CA HIS A 169 9.04 13.68 -0.60
C HIS A 169 8.11 14.90 -0.65
N GLU A 170 8.32 15.77 -1.63
CA GLU A 170 7.50 16.95 -1.85
C GLU A 170 6.16 16.52 -2.46
N LYS A 171 5.09 17.23 -2.06
CA LYS A 171 3.78 17.03 -2.66
C LYS A 171 3.82 17.31 -4.16
N LEU A 172 3.02 16.54 -4.91
CA LEU A 172 2.80 16.82 -6.31
C LEU A 172 2.14 18.21 -6.45
N PRO A 173 2.56 18.99 -7.47
CA PRO A 173 1.96 20.31 -7.71
C PRO A 173 0.49 20.13 -8.04
N VAL A 174 -0.36 20.78 -7.27
CA VAL A 174 -1.80 20.67 -7.46
C VAL A 174 -2.25 21.51 -8.63
N ARG A 175 -2.80 20.86 -9.62
CA ARG A 175 -3.56 21.48 -10.70
C ARG A 175 -5.04 21.27 -10.45
N GLY A 176 -5.59 21.89 -9.39
CA GLY A 176 -6.98 21.71 -9.03
C GLY A 176 -7.22 21.62 -7.52
N LEU A 177 -8.18 20.80 -7.11
CA LEU A 177 -8.62 20.71 -5.72
C LEU A 177 -7.58 20.06 -4.80
N TYR A 178 -7.26 20.73 -3.68
CA TYR A 178 -6.37 20.24 -2.63
C TYR A 178 -7.06 19.36 -1.61
N ARG A 179 -8.35 19.58 -1.40
CA ARG A 179 -9.16 18.96 -0.36
C ARG A 179 -10.54 18.63 -0.88
N PRO A 180 -11.17 17.58 -0.32
CA PRO A 180 -12.52 17.19 -0.72
C PRO A 180 -13.60 18.26 -0.51
N ASP A 181 -13.33 19.25 0.34
CA ASP A 181 -14.23 20.35 0.70
C ASP A 181 -14.13 21.56 -0.23
N LEU A 182 -13.21 21.53 -1.21
CA LEU A 182 -13.05 22.62 -2.17
C LEU A 182 -13.72 22.29 -3.50
N THR A 183 -14.28 23.32 -4.12
CA THR A 183 -14.80 23.25 -5.48
C THR A 183 -13.85 24.01 -6.42
N ARG A 184 -13.47 23.36 -7.52
CA ARG A 184 -12.67 24.00 -8.58
C ARG A 184 -13.51 25.07 -9.29
N GLU A 185 -12.86 26.10 -9.88
CA GLU A 185 -13.54 27.21 -10.57
C GLU A 185 -14.56 26.77 -11.63
N ASP A 186 -14.32 25.61 -12.26
CA ASP A 186 -15.25 25.01 -13.24
C ASP A 186 -16.37 24.16 -12.60
N GLY A 187 -16.54 24.21 -11.29
CA GLY A 187 -17.58 23.49 -10.55
C GLY A 187 -17.25 22.05 -10.15
N LEU A 188 -16.01 21.54 -10.42
CA LEU A 188 -15.61 20.22 -9.97
C LEU A 188 -15.43 20.20 -8.47
N SER A 189 -16.12 19.30 -7.78
CA SER A 189 -15.94 18.99 -6.35
C SER A 189 -15.42 17.58 -6.15
N MET A 190 -14.83 17.30 -4.98
CA MET A 190 -14.33 15.97 -4.64
C MET A 190 -14.79 15.58 -3.24
N ARG A 191 -15.20 14.34 -3.08
CA ARG A 191 -15.53 13.75 -1.78
C ARG A 191 -15.28 12.25 -1.78
N ARG A 192 -15.22 11.65 -0.58
CA ARG A 192 -15.26 10.19 -0.46
C ARG A 192 -16.56 9.66 -1.01
N LEU A 193 -16.48 8.54 -1.74
CA LEU A 193 -17.65 7.84 -2.22
C LEU A 193 -18.41 7.21 -1.06
N GLN A 194 -19.74 7.23 -1.17
CA GLN A 194 -20.68 6.60 -0.24
C GLN A 194 -21.36 5.42 -0.92
N ARG A 195 -22.08 4.61 -0.16
CA ARG A 195 -22.81 3.45 -0.70
C ARG A 195 -23.77 3.83 -1.82
N GLU A 196 -24.39 4.99 -1.71
CA GLU A 196 -25.35 5.55 -2.63
C GLU A 196 -24.74 5.89 -3.99
N ASP A 197 -23.42 6.11 -4.05
CA ASP A 197 -22.69 6.40 -5.29
C ASP A 197 -22.41 5.14 -6.12
N PHE A 198 -22.54 3.95 -5.54
CA PHE A 198 -22.16 2.69 -6.19
C PHE A 198 -22.81 2.47 -7.57
N PRO A 199 -24.12 2.76 -7.79
CA PRO A 199 -24.71 2.65 -9.12
C PRO A 199 -24.03 3.54 -10.18
N GLN A 200 -23.55 4.73 -9.79
CA GLN A 200 -22.80 5.59 -10.68
C GLN A 200 -21.40 5.02 -10.96
N VAL A 201 -20.74 4.43 -9.96
CA VAL A 201 -19.41 3.79 -10.10
C VAL A 201 -19.48 2.68 -11.14
N ILE A 202 -20.39 1.71 -10.99
CA ILE A 202 -20.47 0.56 -11.89
C ILE A 202 -20.96 0.93 -13.29
N SER A 203 -21.66 2.07 -13.45
CA SER A 203 -22.18 2.49 -14.74
C SER A 203 -21.10 2.75 -15.80
N PHE A 204 -19.86 3.00 -15.37
CA PHE A 204 -18.73 3.22 -16.29
C PHE A 204 -17.41 2.56 -15.82
N TYR A 205 -17.43 1.77 -14.74
CA TYR A 205 -16.27 0.99 -14.36
C TYR A 205 -16.15 -0.24 -15.29
N HIS A 206 -14.94 -0.42 -15.83
CA HIS A 206 -14.59 -1.57 -16.68
C HIS A 206 -13.14 -2.02 -16.39
N GLY A 207 -12.73 -1.90 -15.12
CA GLY A 207 -11.44 -2.43 -14.62
C GLY A 207 -11.54 -3.90 -14.24
N CYS A 208 -10.47 -4.43 -13.68
CA CYS A 208 -10.34 -5.84 -13.31
C CYS A 208 -10.98 -6.22 -11.97
N CYS A 209 -11.42 -5.25 -11.16
CA CYS A 209 -12.02 -5.53 -9.85
C CYS A 209 -13.51 -5.86 -10.01
N ASP A 210 -13.99 -6.85 -9.25
CA ASP A 210 -15.41 -7.18 -9.20
C ASP A 210 -16.21 -6.16 -8.36
N GLU A 211 -17.55 -6.27 -8.40
CA GLU A 211 -18.44 -5.35 -7.71
C GLU A 211 -18.32 -5.44 -6.19
N ASP A 212 -18.12 -6.62 -5.63
CA ASP A 212 -18.03 -6.83 -4.19
C ASP A 212 -16.77 -6.20 -3.63
N TYR A 213 -15.66 -6.30 -4.35
CA TYR A 213 -14.42 -5.61 -4.02
C TYR A 213 -14.61 -4.08 -4.04
N LEU A 214 -15.23 -3.53 -5.09
CA LEU A 214 -15.51 -2.10 -5.16
C LEU A 214 -16.41 -1.63 -4.01
N ARG A 215 -17.44 -2.41 -3.66
CA ARG A 215 -18.30 -2.13 -2.51
C ARG A 215 -17.51 -2.08 -1.21
N SER A 216 -16.62 -3.06 -0.99
CA SER A 216 -15.78 -3.09 0.21
C SER A 216 -14.88 -1.86 0.28
N ARG A 217 -14.25 -1.47 -0.84
CA ARG A 217 -13.38 -0.29 -0.87
C ARG A 217 -14.15 1.02 -0.61
N ILE A 218 -15.40 1.13 -1.07
CA ILE A 218 -16.27 2.27 -0.73
C ILE A 218 -16.58 2.26 0.76
N GLN A 219 -16.96 1.12 1.35
CA GLN A 219 -17.27 1.00 2.78
C GLN A 219 -16.08 1.36 3.67
N ASP A 220 -14.88 0.99 3.25
CA ASP A 220 -13.63 1.31 3.94
C ASP A 220 -13.20 2.78 3.74
N GLY A 221 -13.95 3.56 2.94
CA GLY A 221 -13.66 4.97 2.64
C GLY A 221 -12.39 5.15 1.78
N MET A 222 -12.03 4.12 1.00
CA MET A 222 -10.80 4.10 0.19
C MET A 222 -11.00 4.66 -1.22
N LEU A 223 -12.22 5.00 -1.62
CA LEU A 223 -12.50 5.62 -2.91
C LEU A 223 -12.91 7.08 -2.75
N VAL A 224 -12.36 7.93 -3.63
CA VAL A 224 -12.69 9.35 -3.76
C VAL A 224 -13.27 9.61 -5.13
N GLY A 225 -14.42 10.26 -5.18
CA GLY A 225 -15.08 10.69 -6.41
C GLY A 225 -14.90 12.18 -6.70
N ALA A 226 -14.85 12.51 -7.97
CA ALA A 226 -14.91 13.86 -8.50
C ALA A 226 -16.28 14.07 -9.15
N PHE A 227 -16.96 15.17 -8.83
CA PHE A 227 -18.35 15.42 -9.19
C PHE A 227 -18.53 16.78 -9.87
N TYR A 228 -19.47 16.83 -10.82
CA TYR A 228 -20.11 18.04 -11.31
C TYR A 228 -21.61 17.94 -11.00
N ASP A 229 -22.13 18.84 -10.19
CA ASP A 229 -23.56 18.87 -9.82
C ASP A 229 -24.10 17.48 -9.45
N GLU A 230 -23.54 16.83 -8.45
CA GLU A 230 -23.89 15.49 -7.96
C GLU A 230 -23.69 14.33 -8.98
N LYS A 231 -23.21 14.63 -10.20
CA LYS A 231 -22.90 13.60 -11.20
C LYS A 231 -21.45 13.18 -11.07
N LEU A 232 -21.22 11.89 -10.83
CA LEU A 232 -19.89 11.33 -10.75
C LEU A 232 -19.17 11.46 -12.10
N ALA A 233 -18.11 12.24 -12.10
CA ALA A 233 -17.28 12.51 -13.29
C ALA A 233 -16.08 11.54 -13.38
N GLY A 234 -15.62 11.06 -12.24
CA GLY A 234 -14.54 10.10 -12.15
C GLY A 234 -14.27 9.73 -10.70
N PHE A 235 -13.47 8.71 -10.48
CA PHE A 235 -13.04 8.32 -9.15
C PHE A 235 -11.65 7.65 -9.18
N ILE A 236 -11.04 7.60 -8.01
CA ILE A 236 -9.78 6.92 -7.75
C ILE A 236 -9.86 6.24 -6.39
N GLY A 237 -9.07 5.21 -6.18
CA GLY A 237 -9.02 4.53 -4.90
C GLY A 237 -7.65 4.00 -4.53
N GLN A 238 -7.60 3.35 -3.38
CA GLN A 238 -6.47 2.61 -2.91
C GLN A 238 -6.84 1.13 -2.78
N HIS A 239 -6.05 0.28 -3.42
CA HIS A 239 -6.20 -1.17 -3.30
C HIS A 239 -5.85 -1.65 -1.88
N CYS A 240 -6.25 -2.88 -1.56
CA CYS A 240 -6.05 -3.46 -0.22
C CYS A 240 -4.55 -3.57 0.14
N GLU A 241 -3.69 -3.90 -0.82
CA GLU A 241 -2.23 -3.94 -0.61
C GLU A 241 -1.61 -2.55 -0.53
N GLY A 242 -2.38 -1.50 -0.91
CA GLY A 242 -2.06 -0.10 -0.70
C GLY A 242 -1.59 0.66 -1.92
N SER A 243 -1.62 0.09 -3.12
CA SER A 243 -1.37 0.84 -4.35
C SER A 243 -2.53 1.78 -4.68
N ILE A 244 -2.21 2.89 -5.34
CA ILE A 244 -3.21 3.77 -5.97
C ILE A 244 -3.73 3.04 -7.21
N GLY A 245 -5.07 3.03 -7.38
CA GLY A 245 -5.66 2.37 -8.53
C GLY A 245 -7.15 2.66 -8.69
N MET A 246 -7.83 1.83 -9.48
CA MET A 246 -9.26 1.98 -9.78
C MET A 246 -9.60 3.34 -10.40
N LEU A 247 -8.61 4.03 -11.00
CA LEU A 247 -8.82 5.34 -11.62
C LEU A 247 -9.70 5.22 -12.86
N MET A 248 -10.86 5.85 -12.81
CA MET A 248 -11.79 5.94 -13.92
C MET A 248 -12.33 7.35 -14.08
N VAL A 249 -12.52 7.76 -15.33
CA VAL A 249 -13.18 9.02 -15.69
C VAL A 249 -14.28 8.71 -16.71
N ALA A 250 -15.50 9.09 -16.38
CA ALA A 250 -16.66 8.87 -17.23
C ALA A 250 -16.45 9.50 -18.62
N PRO A 251 -16.83 8.84 -19.73
CA PRO A 251 -16.49 9.28 -21.09
C PRO A 251 -16.81 10.74 -21.40
N LYS A 252 -17.96 11.23 -20.96
CA LYS A 252 -18.42 12.61 -21.18
C LYS A 252 -17.60 13.68 -20.44
N PHE A 253 -16.77 13.28 -19.45
CA PHE A 253 -15.96 14.18 -18.65
C PHE A 253 -14.46 14.05 -18.92
N GLN A 254 -14.06 13.20 -19.87
CA GLN A 254 -12.65 13.06 -20.26
C GLN A 254 -12.08 14.36 -20.82
N ARG A 255 -10.73 14.48 -20.82
CA ARG A 255 -9.97 15.66 -21.27
C ARG A 255 -10.22 16.95 -20.47
N ARG A 256 -10.71 16.83 -19.24
CA ARG A 256 -10.90 17.94 -18.29
C ARG A 256 -9.91 17.89 -17.11
N HIS A 257 -8.79 17.18 -17.27
CA HIS A 257 -7.76 16.98 -16.25
C HIS A 257 -8.23 16.27 -14.95
N ILE A 258 -9.41 15.65 -14.96
CA ILE A 258 -9.97 14.98 -13.78
C ILE A 258 -9.09 13.83 -13.31
N ALA A 259 -8.58 12.98 -14.22
CA ALA A 259 -7.69 11.87 -13.87
C ALA A 259 -6.46 12.37 -13.11
N MET A 260 -5.80 13.42 -13.63
CA MET A 260 -4.64 14.04 -13.02
C MET A 260 -4.97 14.65 -11.64
N THR A 261 -6.11 15.32 -11.50
CA THR A 261 -6.57 15.90 -10.22
C THR A 261 -6.76 14.81 -9.18
N LEU A 262 -7.42 13.69 -9.54
CA LEU A 262 -7.64 12.54 -8.66
C LEU A 262 -6.33 11.85 -8.27
N GLU A 263 -5.43 11.62 -9.23
CA GLU A 263 -4.12 11.00 -9.00
C GLU A 263 -3.26 11.84 -8.06
N THR A 264 -3.11 13.15 -8.36
CA THR A 264 -2.38 14.09 -7.50
C THR A 264 -2.94 14.10 -6.09
N TYR A 265 -4.27 14.10 -5.94
CA TYR A 265 -4.91 14.06 -4.64
C TYR A 265 -4.56 12.77 -3.87
N ALA A 266 -4.72 11.60 -4.51
CA ALA A 266 -4.43 10.31 -3.89
C ALA A 266 -2.95 10.20 -3.45
N ALA A 267 -2.03 10.60 -4.32
CA ALA A 267 -0.60 10.59 -4.01
C ALA A 267 -0.25 11.54 -2.84
N ASN A 268 -0.80 12.76 -2.85
CA ASN A 268 -0.56 13.73 -1.78
C ASN A 268 -1.13 13.28 -0.43
N CYS A 269 -2.29 12.61 -0.40
CA CYS A 269 -2.83 12.00 0.81
C CYS A 269 -1.90 10.91 1.37
N MET A 270 -1.27 10.11 0.52
CA MET A 270 -0.28 9.13 0.97
C MET A 270 0.97 9.78 1.55
N LEU A 271 1.50 10.83 0.88
CA LEU A 271 2.66 11.60 1.37
C LEU A 271 2.38 12.25 2.73
N GLU A 272 1.19 12.80 2.94
CA GLU A 272 0.76 13.37 4.23
C GLU A 272 0.75 12.32 5.36
N GLN A 273 0.46 11.08 5.02
CA GLN A 273 0.51 9.94 5.95
C GLN A 273 1.92 9.35 6.12
N GLY A 274 2.95 9.95 5.50
CA GLY A 274 4.32 9.44 5.52
C GLY A 274 4.52 8.14 4.72
N LYS A 275 3.59 7.82 3.82
CA LYS A 275 3.64 6.65 2.93
C LYS A 275 4.30 7.03 1.60
N ILE A 276 4.82 6.04 0.90
CA ILE A 276 5.34 6.22 -0.46
C ILE A 276 4.20 5.97 -1.46
N PRO A 277 3.80 6.96 -2.27
CA PRO A 277 2.79 6.74 -3.28
C PRO A 277 3.29 5.77 -4.35
N PHE A 278 2.50 4.76 -4.65
CA PHE A 278 2.79 3.81 -5.72
C PHE A 278 1.50 3.29 -6.36
N ALA A 279 1.60 2.88 -7.60
CA ALA A 279 0.55 2.24 -8.36
C ALA A 279 1.09 0.99 -9.06
N GLN A 280 0.21 0.05 -9.39
CA GLN A 280 0.52 -1.12 -10.20
C GLN A 280 -0.20 -0.97 -11.54
N ILE A 281 0.57 -0.95 -12.62
CA ILE A 281 0.06 -0.66 -13.96
C ILE A 281 0.14 -1.92 -14.80
N ILE A 282 -1.01 -2.45 -15.21
CA ILE A 282 -1.08 -3.57 -16.16
C ILE A 282 -0.26 -3.23 -17.40
N THR A 283 0.52 -4.19 -17.88
CA THR A 283 1.55 -3.98 -18.92
C THR A 283 1.05 -3.31 -20.17
N ASP A 284 -0.19 -3.55 -20.60
CA ASP A 284 -0.77 -2.99 -21.80
C ASP A 284 -1.48 -1.64 -21.60
N ASN A 285 -1.52 -1.13 -20.36
CA ASN A 285 -2.21 0.13 -20.04
C ASN A 285 -1.32 1.36 -20.28
N GLU A 286 -1.07 1.67 -21.55
CA GLU A 286 -0.26 2.81 -21.97
C GLU A 286 -0.82 4.16 -21.50
N LYS A 287 -2.14 4.28 -21.31
CA LYS A 287 -2.76 5.52 -20.81
C LYS A 287 -2.34 5.78 -19.36
N SER A 288 -2.35 4.75 -18.53
CA SER A 288 -1.93 4.84 -17.13
C SER A 288 -0.42 5.10 -17.03
N LYS A 289 0.42 4.41 -17.80
CA LYS A 289 1.88 4.67 -17.83
C LYS A 289 2.18 6.15 -18.11
N ARG A 290 1.60 6.71 -19.19
CA ARG A 290 1.81 8.12 -19.55
C ARG A 290 1.31 9.10 -18.50
N LEU A 291 0.22 8.78 -17.80
CA LEU A 291 -0.30 9.60 -16.71
C LEU A 291 0.69 9.60 -15.54
N GLN A 292 1.13 8.44 -15.10
CA GLN A 292 2.07 8.28 -13.99
C GLN A 292 3.42 8.96 -14.28
N GLU A 293 3.99 8.78 -15.48
CA GLU A 293 5.22 9.45 -15.88
C GLU A 293 5.08 10.98 -15.88
N LYS A 294 3.94 11.50 -16.36
CA LYS A 294 3.64 12.93 -16.38
C LYS A 294 3.50 13.51 -14.97
N GLU A 295 3.02 12.74 -14.02
CA GLU A 295 2.94 13.09 -12.60
C GLU A 295 4.29 12.90 -11.87
N GLY A 296 5.33 12.40 -12.56
CA GLY A 296 6.68 12.23 -12.03
C GLY A 296 6.90 10.94 -11.25
N PHE A 297 6.05 9.94 -11.45
CA PHE A 297 6.32 8.58 -10.99
C PHE A 297 7.39 7.93 -11.84
N CYS A 298 8.19 7.08 -11.22
CA CYS A 298 9.21 6.27 -11.88
C CYS A 298 8.68 4.84 -12.02
N LEU A 299 8.73 4.30 -13.24
CA LEU A 299 8.34 2.91 -13.48
C LEU A 299 9.47 1.94 -13.10
N SER A 300 9.11 0.77 -12.57
CA SER A 300 10.04 -0.34 -12.44
C SER A 300 10.49 -0.83 -13.80
N ARG A 301 11.72 -1.34 -13.89
CA ARG A 301 12.22 -1.98 -15.11
C ARG A 301 11.58 -3.34 -15.33
N ASP A 302 11.49 -4.11 -14.24
CA ASP A 302 10.97 -5.46 -14.23
C ASP A 302 9.51 -5.46 -13.76
N LYS A 303 8.79 -6.51 -14.10
CA LYS A 303 7.37 -6.69 -13.81
C LYS A 303 7.16 -7.45 -12.51
N ILE A 304 5.95 -7.34 -12.00
CA ILE A 304 5.39 -8.22 -10.98
C ILE A 304 4.23 -9.01 -11.56
N PHE A 305 3.95 -10.16 -10.97
CA PHE A 305 2.97 -11.12 -11.45
C PHE A 305 1.97 -11.45 -10.35
N TRP A 306 0.71 -11.15 -10.59
CA TRP A 306 -0.39 -11.55 -9.71
C TRP A 306 -0.81 -12.97 -10.05
N MET A 307 -0.90 -13.81 -9.02
CA MET A 307 -1.22 -15.23 -9.11
C MET A 307 -2.37 -15.55 -8.16
N CYS A 308 -3.45 -16.18 -8.64
CA CYS A 308 -4.61 -16.55 -7.82
C CYS A 308 -5.09 -17.99 -8.06
N GLU A 309 -5.80 -18.57 -7.10
CA GLU A 309 -6.61 -19.77 -7.31
C GLU A 309 -7.73 -19.43 -8.32
N LYS A 310 -8.06 -20.37 -9.21
CA LYS A 310 -9.25 -20.24 -10.08
C LYS A 310 -10.51 -20.60 -9.34
#